data_b564918e02bbd738031d18f3bcda124a
#
_entry.id   b564918e02bbd738031d18f3bcda124a
#
_cell.length_a   1.000
_cell.length_b   1.000
_cell.length_c   1.000
_cell.angle_alpha   90.00
_cell.angle_beta   90.00
_cell.angle_gamma   90.00
#
_symmetry.space_group_name_H-M   'P 1'
#
loop_
_entity.id
_entity.type
_entity.pdbx_description
1 polymer ?
#
loop_
_entity_poly.entity_id
_entity_poly.type
_entity_poly.pdbx_seq_one_letter_code
_entity_poly.pdbx_strand_id
1 'polypeptide(L)'
;YYLNYPILFDYLSQAEKPVVWTLHDCWAFTGHCSHFATANCYRWKSGCFTCPLKGIYPRSIGLDRSRENYADKRYYFNKVKNLTIVTVSQWLNQLVQQSMLRYDNLICIPNGIDLNCFRPIDHIDPKYDFAGKKVLLGVGTKWTREKGYDDFVELAKHIDDDYRIVLLGLNVNRVNRLPDKIIAVHRTENMDVLVQLYNRALVLLTLSHNDTYPTTNLESLACGTPVITYPTGGSPEAIDETTGCVVEAGNFNALIEAIRTIDRNGKAHYSAHCRARAEKLFDKDLQFAKYGELYKQITDPAHNAAVKITD
;
A
#
# COMPACT_ATOMS: atom_id res chain seq x y z
N TYR A 1 -3.64 -13.96 12.56
CA TYR A 1 -2.72 -15.02 12.96
C TYR A 1 -2.36 -14.99 14.42
N TYR A 2 -2.34 -13.79 15.02
CA TYR A 2 -2.02 -13.60 16.43
C TYR A 2 -3.29 -13.49 17.29
N LEU A 3 -4.45 -13.48 16.66
CA LEU A 3 -5.72 -13.23 17.30
C LEU A 3 -6.71 -14.33 16.96
N ASN A 4 -7.41 -14.85 17.97
CA ASN A 4 -8.55 -15.72 17.77
C ASN A 4 -9.77 -14.85 17.43
N TYR A 5 -9.99 -14.61 16.13
CA TYR A 5 -11.07 -13.74 15.68
C TYR A 5 -12.48 -14.25 16.05
N PRO A 6 -12.78 -15.57 16.10
CA PRO A 6 -14.04 -16.04 16.63
C PRO A 6 -14.34 -15.53 18.03
N ILE A 7 -13.40 -15.70 18.97
CA ILE A 7 -13.55 -15.24 20.36
C ILE A 7 -13.69 -13.72 20.41
N LEU A 8 -12.83 -13.00 19.67
CA LEU A 8 -12.89 -11.53 19.63
C LEU A 8 -14.25 -11.03 19.14
N PHE A 9 -14.72 -11.54 18.01
CA PHE A 9 -15.97 -11.05 17.42
C PHE A 9 -17.21 -11.52 18.18
N ASP A 10 -17.18 -12.66 18.86
CA ASP A 10 -18.21 -13.04 19.82
C ASP A 10 -18.25 -12.06 21.00
N TYR A 11 -17.11 -11.68 21.56
CA TYR A 11 -17.04 -10.65 22.59
C TYR A 11 -17.57 -9.31 22.11
N LEU A 12 -17.10 -8.83 20.95
CA LEU A 12 -17.52 -7.54 20.37
C LEU A 12 -19.03 -7.51 20.10
N SER A 13 -19.61 -8.64 19.68
CA SER A 13 -21.05 -8.73 19.43
C SER A 13 -21.90 -8.61 20.71
N GLN A 14 -21.32 -8.96 21.87
CA GLN A 14 -21.99 -8.89 23.19
C GLN A 14 -21.71 -7.58 23.92
N ALA A 15 -20.63 -6.89 23.55
CA ALA A 15 -20.19 -5.67 24.25
C ALA A 15 -21.12 -4.47 24.03
N GLU A 16 -22.00 -4.51 23.03
CA GLU A 16 -22.96 -3.45 22.65
C GLU A 16 -22.32 -2.06 22.50
N LYS A 17 -21.05 -2.02 22.13
CA LYS A 17 -20.28 -0.80 21.88
C LYS A 17 -20.10 -0.57 20.39
N PRO A 18 -20.05 0.69 19.94
CA PRO A 18 -19.61 0.98 18.57
C PRO A 18 -18.23 0.39 18.30
N VAL A 19 -18.07 -0.24 17.14
CA VAL A 19 -16.80 -0.85 16.72
C VAL A 19 -16.30 -0.17 15.46
N VAL A 20 -15.05 0.27 15.47
CA VAL A 20 -14.35 0.76 14.28
C VAL A 20 -13.30 -0.27 13.89
N TRP A 21 -13.40 -0.76 12.65
CA TRP A 21 -12.46 -1.73 12.12
C TRP A 21 -11.77 -1.21 10.86
N THR A 22 -10.49 -0.86 10.98
CA THR A 22 -9.69 -0.41 9.84
C THR A 22 -9.10 -1.61 9.08
N LEU A 23 -9.36 -1.65 7.78
CA LEU A 23 -8.86 -2.67 6.87
C LEU A 23 -7.66 -2.13 6.07
N HIS A 24 -6.56 -2.88 6.10
CA HIS A 24 -5.34 -2.60 5.34
C HIS A 24 -5.11 -3.57 4.17
N ASP A 25 -5.93 -4.63 4.08
CA ASP A 25 -5.88 -5.63 3.00
C ASP A 25 -7.24 -6.31 2.82
N CYS A 26 -7.29 -7.29 1.92
CA CYS A 26 -8.52 -8.01 1.59
C CYS A 26 -8.80 -9.22 2.47
N TRP A 27 -7.95 -9.53 3.46
CA TRP A 27 -8.07 -10.75 4.26
C TRP A 27 -9.42 -10.89 4.98
N ALA A 28 -10.00 -9.78 5.40
CA ALA A 28 -11.26 -9.78 6.15
C ALA A 28 -12.41 -10.45 5.39
N PHE A 29 -12.47 -10.30 4.08
CA PHE A 29 -13.57 -10.80 3.25
C PHE A 29 -13.17 -11.91 2.28
N THR A 30 -11.97 -12.45 2.42
CA THR A 30 -11.51 -13.63 1.66
C THR A 30 -11.42 -14.86 2.58
N GLY A 31 -11.40 -16.06 2.01
CA GLY A 31 -11.20 -17.29 2.79
C GLY A 31 -9.74 -17.54 3.17
N HIS A 32 -8.79 -16.85 2.54
CA HIS A 32 -7.37 -17.12 2.76
C HIS A 32 -6.47 -15.90 2.54
N CYS A 33 -6.45 -15.38 1.31
CA CYS A 33 -5.44 -14.43 0.84
C CYS A 33 -5.70 -13.00 1.33
N SER A 34 -4.61 -12.22 1.51
CA SER A 34 -4.67 -10.78 1.76
C SER A 34 -4.79 -9.98 0.47
N HIS A 35 -4.35 -10.55 -0.65
CA HIS A 35 -4.47 -9.98 -1.99
C HIS A 35 -4.79 -11.10 -2.98
N PHE A 36 -5.55 -10.79 -4.01
CA PHE A 36 -6.01 -11.77 -5.01
C PHE A 36 -5.83 -11.31 -6.46
N ALA A 37 -5.32 -10.11 -6.69
CA ALA A 37 -5.20 -9.52 -8.02
C ALA A 37 -4.31 -10.35 -8.95
N THR A 38 -3.15 -10.82 -8.49
CA THR A 38 -2.22 -11.63 -9.29
C THR A 38 -2.79 -12.97 -9.76
N ALA A 39 -3.79 -13.50 -9.06
CA ALA A 39 -4.50 -14.72 -9.46
C ALA A 39 -5.79 -14.43 -10.23
N ASN A 40 -6.15 -13.17 -10.42
CA ASN A 40 -7.40 -12.74 -11.00
C ASN A 40 -8.61 -13.50 -10.41
N CYS A 41 -8.61 -13.65 -9.08
CA CYS A 41 -9.56 -14.49 -8.36
C CYS A 41 -10.73 -13.67 -7.83
N TYR A 42 -11.95 -13.99 -8.25
CA TYR A 42 -13.18 -13.32 -7.81
C TYR A 42 -14.08 -14.19 -6.92
N ARG A 43 -13.60 -15.35 -6.46
CA ARG A 43 -14.38 -16.28 -5.63
C ARG A 43 -14.85 -15.68 -4.31
N TRP A 44 -14.11 -14.74 -3.76
CA TRP A 44 -14.49 -14.05 -2.53
C TRP A 44 -15.85 -13.33 -2.59
N LYS A 45 -16.37 -13.05 -3.78
CA LYS A 45 -17.68 -12.41 -3.95
C LYS A 45 -18.84 -13.36 -3.58
N SER A 46 -18.69 -14.65 -3.84
CA SER A 46 -19.77 -15.65 -3.64
C SER A 46 -19.40 -16.76 -2.65
N GLY A 47 -18.13 -16.94 -2.36
CA GLY A 47 -17.62 -17.97 -1.45
C GLY A 47 -16.25 -18.48 -1.90
N CYS A 48 -15.27 -18.52 -1.00
CA CYS A 48 -13.95 -19.05 -1.31
C CYS A 48 -13.93 -20.57 -1.26
N PHE A 49 -13.22 -21.20 -2.19
CA PHE A 49 -12.96 -22.64 -2.24
C PHE A 49 -11.81 -22.90 -3.21
N THR A 50 -11.04 -23.98 -3.01
CA THR A 50 -9.92 -24.35 -3.88
C THR A 50 -9.01 -23.14 -4.17
N CYS A 51 -8.41 -22.59 -3.10
CA CYS A 51 -7.68 -21.32 -3.17
C CYS A 51 -6.43 -21.45 -4.05
N PRO A 52 -6.31 -20.68 -5.16
CA PRO A 52 -5.13 -20.69 -6.02
C PRO A 52 -3.91 -20.09 -5.34
N LEU A 53 -4.12 -19.31 -4.28
CA LEU A 53 -3.07 -18.54 -3.58
C LEU A 53 -2.68 -19.17 -2.23
N LYS A 54 -3.06 -20.41 -1.93
CA LYS A 54 -2.74 -21.03 -0.63
C LYS A 54 -1.25 -21.13 -0.32
N GLY A 55 -0.41 -21.15 -1.36
CA GLY A 55 1.05 -21.17 -1.24
C GLY A 55 1.71 -19.81 -1.05
N ILE A 56 0.94 -18.71 -1.19
CA ILE A 56 1.39 -17.34 -1.02
C ILE A 56 0.95 -16.84 0.36
N TYR A 57 1.44 -15.68 0.77
CA TYR A 57 1.10 -15.11 2.06
C TYR A 57 -0.40 -14.76 2.20
N PRO A 58 -1.01 -15.20 3.29
CA PRO A 58 -0.55 -16.05 4.39
C PRO A 58 -0.43 -17.53 3.96
N ARG A 59 0.78 -18.07 3.94
CA ARG A 59 1.03 -19.41 3.43
C ARG A 59 0.34 -20.48 4.28
N SER A 60 -0.44 -21.35 3.64
CA SER A 60 -0.99 -22.57 4.25
C SER A 60 -0.18 -23.79 3.77
N ILE A 61 0.22 -24.63 4.73
CA ILE A 61 0.88 -25.90 4.46
C ILE A 61 -0.15 -27.00 4.71
N GLY A 62 -0.48 -27.78 3.66
CA GLY A 62 -1.43 -28.88 3.76
C GLY A 62 -2.81 -28.57 3.17
N LEU A 63 -3.87 -28.80 3.95
CA LEU A 63 -5.25 -28.73 3.48
C LEU A 63 -5.69 -27.29 3.16
N ASP A 64 -6.48 -27.17 2.09
CA ASP A 64 -7.15 -25.91 1.76
C ASP A 64 -8.40 -25.74 2.63
N ARG A 65 -8.36 -24.80 3.55
CA ARG A 65 -9.49 -24.42 4.43
C ARG A 65 -10.14 -23.12 4.01
N SER A 66 -9.97 -22.71 2.76
CA SER A 66 -10.51 -21.41 2.32
C SER A 66 -12.03 -21.34 2.37
N ARG A 67 -12.73 -22.48 2.19
CA ARG A 67 -14.20 -22.55 2.29
C ARG A 67 -14.66 -22.35 3.73
N GLU A 68 -14.08 -23.11 4.65
CA GLU A 68 -14.42 -23.04 6.09
C GLU A 68 -14.07 -21.66 6.64
N ASN A 69 -12.85 -21.18 6.36
CA ASN A 69 -12.43 -19.85 6.81
C ASN A 69 -13.35 -18.73 6.28
N TYR A 70 -13.83 -18.84 5.04
CA TYR A 70 -14.77 -17.88 4.48
C TYR A 70 -16.12 -17.91 5.22
N ALA A 71 -16.64 -19.12 5.46
CA ALA A 71 -17.89 -19.31 6.18
C ALA A 71 -17.79 -18.81 7.63
N ASP A 72 -16.68 -19.15 8.32
CA ASP A 72 -16.42 -18.69 9.68
C ASP A 72 -16.35 -17.17 9.76
N LYS A 73 -15.58 -16.53 8.87
CA LYS A 73 -15.48 -15.07 8.82
C LYS A 73 -16.83 -14.42 8.55
N ARG A 74 -17.59 -14.95 7.58
CA ARG A 74 -18.93 -14.46 7.28
C ARG A 74 -19.85 -14.56 8.49
N TYR A 75 -19.74 -15.62 9.27
CA TYR A 75 -20.55 -15.82 10.47
C TYR A 75 -20.12 -14.87 11.59
N TYR A 76 -18.86 -14.88 11.98
CA TYR A 76 -18.37 -14.13 13.14
C TYR A 76 -18.34 -12.62 12.90
N PHE A 77 -17.83 -12.16 11.75
CA PHE A 77 -17.68 -10.74 11.49
C PHE A 77 -19.02 -10.01 11.36
N ASN A 78 -20.04 -10.70 10.87
CA ASN A 78 -21.37 -10.14 10.68
C ASN A 78 -22.27 -10.23 11.93
N LYS A 79 -21.75 -10.70 13.06
CA LYS A 79 -22.46 -10.66 14.36
C LYS A 79 -22.40 -9.28 15.03
N VAL A 80 -21.37 -8.50 14.72
CA VAL A 80 -21.15 -7.20 15.35
C VAL A 80 -22.15 -6.20 14.81
N LYS A 81 -22.92 -5.62 15.71
CA LYS A 81 -23.79 -4.48 15.46
C LYS A 81 -23.01 -3.18 15.68
N ASN A 82 -23.46 -2.08 15.08
CA ASN A 82 -22.79 -0.77 15.14
C ASN A 82 -21.34 -0.84 14.66
N LEU A 83 -21.10 -1.54 13.54
CA LEU A 83 -19.79 -1.71 12.92
C LEU A 83 -19.53 -0.62 11.88
N THR A 84 -18.51 0.18 12.10
CA THR A 84 -17.96 1.08 11.09
C THR A 84 -16.69 0.46 10.52
N ILE A 85 -16.66 0.22 9.22
CA ILE A 85 -15.45 -0.21 8.51
C ILE A 85 -14.76 1.02 7.94
N VAL A 86 -13.47 1.14 8.22
CA VAL A 86 -12.58 2.13 7.60
C VAL A 86 -11.65 1.44 6.63
N THR A 87 -11.52 1.97 5.42
CA THR A 87 -10.58 1.49 4.40
C THR A 87 -9.51 2.53 4.12
N VAL A 88 -8.31 2.09 3.74
CA VAL A 88 -7.17 2.99 3.51
C VAL A 88 -7.07 3.48 2.05
N SER A 89 -7.97 3.04 1.18
CA SER A 89 -8.06 3.47 -0.22
C SER A 89 -9.48 3.34 -0.74
N GLN A 90 -9.81 4.10 -1.78
CA GLN A 90 -11.10 3.97 -2.48
C GLN A 90 -11.22 2.62 -3.19
N TRP A 91 -10.11 2.09 -3.70
CA TRP A 91 -10.06 0.75 -4.26
C TRP A 91 -10.51 -0.31 -3.25
N LEU A 92 -9.97 -0.29 -2.03
CA LEU A 92 -10.38 -1.23 -0.99
C LEU A 92 -11.84 -0.99 -0.56
N ASN A 93 -12.27 0.27 -0.50
CA ASN A 93 -13.66 0.64 -0.19
C ASN A 93 -14.64 -0.01 -1.17
N GLN A 94 -14.38 0.10 -2.47
CA GLN A 94 -15.21 -0.53 -3.52
C GLN A 94 -15.24 -2.06 -3.42
N LEU A 95 -14.15 -2.69 -2.99
CA LEU A 95 -14.12 -4.14 -2.77
C LEU A 95 -14.95 -4.54 -1.56
N VAL A 96 -14.87 -3.78 -0.46
CA VAL A 96 -15.69 -4.03 0.74
C VAL A 96 -17.18 -3.94 0.42
N GLN A 97 -17.62 -2.97 -0.37
CA GLN A 97 -19.01 -2.85 -0.84
C GLN A 97 -19.51 -4.09 -1.59
N GLN A 98 -18.62 -4.81 -2.27
CA GLN A 98 -18.95 -6.02 -3.02
C GLN A 98 -18.74 -7.32 -2.21
N SER A 99 -18.30 -7.19 -0.95
CA SER A 99 -17.92 -8.32 -0.12
C SER A 99 -19.07 -8.87 0.70
N MET A 100 -18.79 -9.95 1.45
CA MET A 100 -19.73 -10.55 2.39
C MET A 100 -19.89 -9.77 3.70
N LEU A 101 -19.09 -8.74 3.95
CA LEU A 101 -19.10 -7.99 5.20
C LEU A 101 -20.36 -7.12 5.31
N ARG A 102 -20.96 -7.11 6.51
CA ARG A 102 -22.04 -6.20 6.88
C ARG A 102 -21.49 -5.13 7.80
N TYR A 103 -21.92 -3.93 7.60
CA TYR A 103 -21.49 -2.75 8.37
C TYR A 103 -22.60 -1.70 8.36
N ASP A 104 -22.60 -0.82 9.36
CA ASP A 104 -23.49 0.32 9.40
C ASP A 104 -22.90 1.51 8.64
N ASN A 105 -21.58 1.68 8.72
CA ASN A 105 -20.86 2.73 8.01
C ASN A 105 -19.62 2.17 7.31
N LEU A 106 -19.33 2.71 6.14
CA LEU A 106 -18.12 2.44 5.37
C LEU A 106 -17.45 3.75 4.95
N ILE A 107 -16.26 3.99 5.46
CA ILE A 107 -15.55 5.27 5.31
C ILE A 107 -14.15 5.00 4.77
N CYS A 108 -13.65 5.88 3.90
CA CYS A 108 -12.27 5.84 3.45
C CYS A 108 -11.45 6.92 4.18
N ILE A 109 -10.46 6.49 4.95
CA ILE A 109 -9.46 7.35 5.59
C ILE A 109 -8.09 6.82 5.15
N PRO A 110 -7.41 7.50 4.20
CA PRO A 110 -6.09 7.09 3.73
C PRO A 110 -5.05 7.08 4.84
N ASN A 111 -3.99 6.31 4.65
CA ASN A 111 -2.84 6.34 5.54
C ASN A 111 -2.24 7.74 5.59
N GLY A 112 -1.81 8.16 6.78
CA GLY A 112 -1.03 9.37 6.99
C GLY A 112 0.44 9.05 7.23
N ILE A 113 1.32 10.01 6.93
CA ILE A 113 2.75 9.93 7.17
C ILE A 113 3.26 11.13 7.96
N ASP A 114 4.41 10.97 8.60
CA ASP A 114 5.05 12.06 9.34
C ASP A 114 5.78 13.02 8.39
N LEU A 115 5.16 14.16 8.11
CA LEU A 115 5.72 15.19 7.22
C LEU A 115 6.92 15.94 7.82
N ASN A 116 7.15 15.84 9.13
CA ASN A 116 8.35 16.37 9.77
C ASN A 116 9.54 15.44 9.55
N CYS A 117 9.30 14.13 9.47
CA CYS A 117 10.29 13.12 9.13
C CYS A 117 10.54 13.09 7.62
N PHE A 118 9.50 12.84 6.83
CA PHE A 118 9.58 12.78 5.36
C PHE A 118 9.40 14.17 4.78
N ARG A 119 10.51 14.78 4.37
CA ARG A 119 10.54 16.14 3.83
C ARG A 119 11.70 16.34 2.85
N PRO A 120 11.65 17.36 2.00
CA PRO A 120 12.82 17.79 1.25
C PRO A 120 13.96 18.19 2.20
N ILE A 121 15.19 17.82 1.83
CA ILE A 121 16.42 18.15 2.57
C ILE A 121 17.41 18.84 1.63
N ASP A 122 18.18 19.80 2.17
CA ASP A 122 19.15 20.57 1.38
C ASP A 122 20.47 19.84 1.14
N HIS A 123 20.79 18.87 2.02
CA HIS A 123 22.06 18.16 1.95
C HIS A 123 21.83 16.64 1.91
N ILE A 124 22.42 15.99 0.91
CA ILE A 124 22.45 14.55 0.76
C ILE A 124 23.85 14.06 1.11
N ASP A 125 23.94 13.08 2.01
CA ASP A 125 25.19 12.46 2.40
C ASP A 125 25.92 11.89 1.16
N PRO A 126 27.18 12.22 0.91
CA PRO A 126 27.94 11.77 -0.25
C PRO A 126 27.95 10.25 -0.47
N LYS A 127 27.78 9.46 0.56
CA LYS A 127 27.66 7.99 0.42
C LYS A 127 26.46 7.55 -0.44
N TYR A 128 25.43 8.42 -0.61
CA TYR A 128 24.27 8.18 -1.46
C TYR A 128 24.39 8.85 -2.85
N ASP A 129 25.57 9.31 -3.24
CA ASP A 129 25.78 9.92 -4.57
C ASP A 129 25.64 8.91 -5.72
N PHE A 130 25.95 7.64 -5.48
CA PHE A 130 25.88 6.58 -6.50
C PHE A 130 26.68 6.92 -7.77
N ALA A 131 27.88 7.50 -7.60
CA ALA A 131 28.78 7.93 -8.67
C ALA A 131 28.14 8.93 -9.67
N GLY A 132 27.36 9.87 -9.16
CA GLY A 132 26.69 10.90 -9.96
C GLY A 132 25.56 10.38 -10.84
N LYS A 133 25.20 9.09 -10.75
CA LYS A 133 24.16 8.49 -11.60
C LYS A 133 22.75 8.91 -11.17
N LYS A 134 21.82 8.92 -12.10
CA LYS A 134 20.39 9.16 -11.84
C LYS A 134 19.77 7.94 -11.16
N VAL A 135 19.16 8.15 -10.00
CA VAL A 135 18.67 7.07 -9.15
C VAL A 135 17.19 6.78 -9.41
N LEU A 136 16.90 5.53 -9.78
CA LEU A 136 15.59 4.95 -9.83
C LEU A 136 15.40 4.13 -8.55
N LEU A 137 14.58 4.61 -7.61
CA LEU A 137 14.46 4.01 -6.29
C LEU A 137 13.33 2.99 -6.23
N GLY A 138 13.60 1.81 -5.68
CA GLY A 138 12.61 0.86 -5.23
C GLY A 138 12.73 0.64 -3.72
N VAL A 139 11.62 0.64 -2.98
CA VAL A 139 11.60 0.46 -1.54
C VAL A 139 10.72 -0.73 -1.17
N GLY A 140 11.27 -1.66 -0.37
CA GLY A 140 10.55 -2.83 0.09
C GLY A 140 11.17 -3.43 1.35
N THR A 141 10.34 -4.03 2.20
CA THR A 141 10.84 -4.79 3.37
C THR A 141 11.23 -6.22 3.00
N LYS A 142 10.66 -6.74 1.91
CA LYS A 142 10.92 -8.06 1.38
C LYS A 142 10.66 -8.05 -0.12
N TRP A 143 11.68 -8.34 -0.89
CA TRP A 143 11.59 -8.40 -2.33
C TRP A 143 11.10 -9.78 -2.78
N THR A 144 9.98 -9.79 -3.47
CA THR A 144 9.34 -10.97 -4.06
C THR A 144 8.87 -10.61 -5.46
N ARG A 145 8.39 -11.59 -6.21
CA ARG A 145 7.75 -11.36 -7.51
C ARG A 145 6.56 -10.41 -7.39
N GLU A 146 5.73 -10.57 -6.34
CA GLU A 146 4.57 -9.71 -6.10
C GLU A 146 4.96 -8.25 -5.79
N LYS A 147 6.18 -8.05 -5.29
CA LYS A 147 6.75 -6.70 -5.07
C LYS A 147 7.56 -6.18 -6.26
N GLY A 148 7.43 -6.84 -7.43
CA GLY A 148 8.00 -6.39 -8.69
C GLY A 148 9.52 -6.61 -8.82
N TYR A 149 10.14 -7.50 -8.01
CA TYR A 149 11.58 -7.74 -8.12
C TYR A 149 12.01 -8.12 -9.55
N ASP A 150 11.25 -9.01 -10.19
CA ASP A 150 11.54 -9.47 -11.55
C ASP A 150 11.43 -8.32 -12.57
N ASP A 151 10.51 -7.36 -12.34
CA ASP A 151 10.34 -6.18 -13.20
C ASP A 151 11.54 -5.22 -13.07
N PHE A 152 12.11 -5.06 -11.87
CA PHE A 152 13.34 -4.29 -11.69
C PHE A 152 14.55 -4.96 -12.37
N VAL A 153 14.63 -6.28 -12.31
CA VAL A 153 15.68 -7.03 -13.01
C VAL A 153 15.54 -6.89 -14.53
N GLU A 154 14.33 -6.94 -15.05
CA GLU A 154 14.06 -6.74 -16.46
C GLU A 154 14.34 -5.30 -16.89
N LEU A 155 13.88 -4.31 -16.13
CA LEU A 155 14.16 -2.89 -16.37
C LEU A 155 15.68 -2.61 -16.47
N ALA A 156 16.47 -3.24 -15.60
CA ALA A 156 17.93 -3.08 -15.58
C ALA A 156 18.63 -3.46 -16.90
N LYS A 157 18.01 -4.32 -17.73
CA LYS A 157 18.53 -4.70 -19.04
C LYS A 157 18.31 -3.63 -20.12
N HIS A 158 17.35 -2.75 -19.92
CA HIS A 158 16.85 -1.83 -20.94
C HIS A 158 17.14 -0.35 -20.65
N ILE A 159 17.46 0.01 -19.41
CA ILE A 159 17.82 1.40 -19.05
C ILE A 159 19.25 1.74 -19.50
N ASP A 160 19.48 3.03 -19.74
CA ASP A 160 20.78 3.56 -20.12
C ASP A 160 21.78 3.54 -18.95
N ASP A 161 23.08 3.69 -19.26
CA ASP A 161 24.15 3.65 -18.25
C ASP A 161 24.17 4.87 -17.33
N ASP A 162 23.40 5.90 -17.62
CA ASP A 162 23.24 7.09 -16.78
C ASP A 162 22.38 6.82 -15.54
N TYR A 163 21.66 5.71 -15.53
CA TYR A 163 20.78 5.36 -14.42
C TYR A 163 21.37 4.26 -13.53
N ARG A 164 20.96 4.29 -12.25
CA ARG A 164 21.13 3.16 -11.31
C ARG A 164 19.79 2.89 -10.63
N ILE A 165 19.44 1.62 -10.56
CA ILE A 165 18.29 1.15 -9.77
C ILE A 165 18.81 0.88 -8.37
N VAL A 166 18.25 1.56 -7.38
CA VAL A 166 18.58 1.36 -5.97
C VAL A 166 17.41 0.65 -5.29
N LEU A 167 17.65 -0.57 -4.80
CA LEU A 167 16.63 -1.36 -4.11
C LEU A 167 16.91 -1.41 -2.62
N LEU A 168 16.16 -0.63 -1.86
CA LEU A 168 16.22 -0.68 -0.40
C LEU A 168 15.47 -1.91 0.15
N GLY A 169 16.10 -2.59 1.11
CA GLY A 169 15.57 -3.80 1.74
C GLY A 169 15.85 -5.09 0.96
N LEU A 170 16.65 -5.02 -0.10
CA LEU A 170 17.09 -6.21 -0.84
C LEU A 170 18.18 -6.95 -0.07
N ASN A 171 17.93 -8.22 0.23
CA ASN A 171 18.93 -9.10 0.82
C ASN A 171 19.74 -9.81 -0.28
N VAL A 172 20.95 -9.33 -0.53
CA VAL A 172 21.86 -9.85 -1.56
C VAL A 172 22.22 -11.34 -1.38
N ASN A 173 22.20 -11.85 -0.14
CA ASN A 173 22.48 -13.25 0.12
C ASN A 173 21.42 -14.22 -0.42
N ARG A 174 20.30 -13.68 -0.90
CA ARG A 174 19.20 -14.44 -1.52
C ARG A 174 19.14 -14.29 -3.04
N VAL A 175 20.09 -13.60 -3.62
CA VAL A 175 20.17 -13.30 -5.06
C VAL A 175 21.44 -13.93 -5.61
N ASN A 176 21.32 -14.88 -6.55
CA ASN A 176 22.47 -15.57 -7.13
C ASN A 176 23.41 -14.63 -7.90
N ARG A 177 22.84 -13.65 -8.59
CA ARG A 177 23.57 -12.60 -9.31
C ARG A 177 22.70 -11.36 -9.42
N LEU A 178 23.23 -10.23 -8.96
CA LEU A 178 22.58 -8.95 -9.11
C LEU A 178 23.03 -8.31 -10.44
N PRO A 179 22.10 -7.81 -11.29
CA PRO A 179 22.48 -7.03 -12.46
C PRO A 179 23.34 -5.82 -12.08
N ASP A 180 24.34 -5.48 -12.90
CA ASP A 180 25.33 -4.42 -12.61
C ASP A 180 24.71 -3.03 -12.38
N LYS A 181 23.53 -2.78 -12.96
CA LYS A 181 22.78 -1.52 -12.79
C LYS A 181 21.92 -1.48 -11.52
N ILE A 182 21.84 -2.58 -10.78
CA ILE A 182 21.09 -2.66 -9.53
C ILE A 182 22.03 -2.59 -8.34
N ILE A 183 21.80 -1.62 -7.47
CA ILE A 183 22.48 -1.44 -6.20
C ILE A 183 21.53 -1.87 -5.09
N ALA A 184 21.94 -2.85 -4.29
CA ALA A 184 21.18 -3.27 -3.13
C ALA A 184 21.59 -2.46 -1.90
N VAL A 185 20.59 -1.89 -1.24
CA VAL A 185 20.76 -1.28 0.08
C VAL A 185 20.05 -2.17 1.09
N HIS A 186 20.75 -2.55 2.16
CA HIS A 186 20.16 -3.39 3.19
C HIS A 186 18.96 -2.72 3.85
N ARG A 187 18.03 -3.56 4.32
CA ARG A 187 16.92 -3.07 5.14
C ARG A 187 17.45 -2.25 6.31
N THR A 188 16.84 -1.10 6.53
CA THR A 188 17.13 -0.22 7.66
C THR A 188 15.84 0.10 8.41
N GLU A 189 15.98 0.33 9.70
CA GLU A 189 14.94 0.93 10.54
C GLU A 189 15.24 2.42 10.81
N ASN A 190 16.38 2.91 10.31
CA ASN A 190 16.74 4.31 10.39
C ASN A 190 16.00 5.11 9.30
N MET A 191 15.11 5.98 9.73
CA MET A 191 14.30 6.83 8.85
C MET A 191 15.15 7.83 8.07
N ASP A 192 16.29 8.28 8.60
CA ASP A 192 17.20 9.18 7.89
C ASP A 192 17.73 8.57 6.59
N VAL A 193 18.00 7.26 6.59
CA VAL A 193 18.42 6.55 5.36
C VAL A 193 17.32 6.60 4.31
N LEU A 194 16.07 6.37 4.72
CA LEU A 194 14.91 6.46 3.82
C LEU A 194 14.77 7.86 3.24
N VAL A 195 14.82 8.88 4.09
CA VAL A 195 14.70 10.29 3.69
C VAL A 195 15.82 10.67 2.71
N GLN A 196 17.06 10.26 2.99
CA GLN A 196 18.21 10.48 2.08
C GLN A 196 17.97 9.85 0.71
N LEU A 197 17.52 8.59 0.67
CA LEU A 197 17.28 7.87 -0.58
C LEU A 197 16.12 8.46 -1.38
N TYR A 198 14.99 8.81 -0.73
CA TYR A 198 13.91 9.50 -1.42
C TYR A 198 14.36 10.84 -2.01
N ASN A 199 15.09 11.65 -1.23
CA ASN A 199 15.57 12.94 -1.71
C ASN A 199 16.60 12.80 -2.84
N ARG A 200 17.47 11.77 -2.82
CA ARG A 200 18.47 11.50 -3.86
C ARG A 200 17.83 10.94 -5.15
N ALA A 201 16.73 10.25 -5.04
CA ALA A 201 16.09 9.61 -6.19
C ALA A 201 15.57 10.64 -7.21
N LEU A 202 15.75 10.34 -8.48
CA LEU A 202 15.05 11.01 -9.58
C LEU A 202 13.54 10.71 -9.50
N VAL A 203 13.22 9.45 -9.25
CA VAL A 203 11.84 8.93 -9.19
C VAL A 203 11.77 7.69 -8.30
N LEU A 204 10.67 7.53 -7.57
CA LEU A 204 10.31 6.26 -6.95
C LEU A 204 9.56 5.39 -7.97
N LEU A 205 9.96 4.12 -8.06
CA LEU A 205 9.27 3.10 -8.85
C LEU A 205 8.54 2.14 -7.91
N THR A 206 7.21 2.11 -7.98
CA THR A 206 6.38 1.16 -7.24
C THR A 206 5.80 0.13 -8.21
N LEU A 207 6.63 -0.87 -8.56
CA LEU A 207 6.30 -1.91 -9.54
C LEU A 207 5.61 -3.13 -8.88
N SER A 208 4.86 -2.90 -7.82
CA SER A 208 4.18 -3.95 -7.06
C SER A 208 2.95 -4.46 -7.82
N HIS A 209 2.81 -5.80 -7.90
CA HIS A 209 1.62 -6.47 -8.47
C HIS A 209 0.51 -6.69 -7.43
N ASN A 210 0.82 -6.52 -6.14
CA ASN A 210 -0.13 -6.60 -5.03
C ASN A 210 0.17 -5.52 -4.01
N ASP A 211 -0.72 -4.54 -3.91
CA ASP A 211 -0.66 -3.53 -2.86
C ASP A 211 -2.06 -2.98 -2.59
N THR A 212 -2.30 -2.49 -1.39
CA THR A 212 -3.58 -1.86 -1.02
C THR A 212 -3.48 -0.34 -1.12
N TYR A 213 -2.45 0.22 -0.48
CA TYR A 213 -2.15 1.66 -0.48
C TYR A 213 -0.72 1.87 0.03
N PRO A 214 0.30 1.81 -0.84
CA PRO A 214 1.70 1.81 -0.43
C PRO A 214 2.11 3.14 0.19
N THR A 215 2.52 3.12 1.46
CA THR A 215 3.02 4.32 2.15
C THR A 215 4.29 4.87 1.53
N THR A 216 5.07 4.03 0.86
CA THR A 216 6.27 4.44 0.12
C THR A 216 5.99 5.51 -0.94
N ASN A 217 4.80 5.47 -1.58
CA ASN A 217 4.38 6.53 -2.49
C ASN A 217 4.21 7.86 -1.75
N LEU A 218 3.55 7.82 -0.59
CA LEU A 218 3.28 9.00 0.23
C LEU A 218 4.58 9.60 0.77
N GLU A 219 5.49 8.75 1.25
CA GLU A 219 6.81 9.09 1.75
C GLU A 219 7.67 9.76 0.66
N SER A 220 7.64 9.21 -0.55
CA SER A 220 8.33 9.75 -1.73
C SER A 220 7.81 11.15 -2.08
N LEU A 221 6.48 11.31 -2.17
CA LEU A 221 5.86 12.59 -2.47
C LEU A 221 6.19 13.64 -1.39
N ALA A 222 6.17 13.24 -0.12
CA ALA A 222 6.53 14.13 0.99
C ALA A 222 7.98 14.61 0.93
N CYS A 223 8.89 13.79 0.40
CA CYS A 223 10.28 14.16 0.12
C CYS A 223 10.45 14.91 -1.22
N GLY A 224 9.37 15.30 -1.89
CA GLY A 224 9.42 16.01 -3.17
C GLY A 224 9.86 15.14 -4.35
N THR A 225 9.68 13.83 -4.27
CA THR A 225 10.13 12.89 -5.31
C THR A 225 8.93 12.28 -6.02
N PRO A 226 8.84 12.43 -7.35
CA PRO A 226 7.74 11.88 -8.14
C PRO A 226 7.72 10.36 -8.12
N VAL A 227 6.55 9.79 -8.47
CA VAL A 227 6.32 8.36 -8.42
C VAL A 227 5.85 7.82 -9.77
N ILE A 228 6.42 6.71 -10.20
CA ILE A 228 5.84 5.87 -11.26
C ILE A 228 5.33 4.59 -10.60
N THR A 229 4.07 4.26 -10.84
CA THR A 229 3.45 3.07 -10.24
C THR A 229 2.68 2.25 -11.25
N TYR A 230 2.49 0.96 -10.95
CA TYR A 230 1.51 0.13 -11.66
C TYR A 230 0.08 0.43 -11.19
N PRO A 231 -0.95 0.11 -11.99
CA PRO A 231 -2.36 0.29 -11.63
C PRO A 231 -2.83 -0.76 -10.62
N THR A 232 -2.08 -0.92 -9.53
CA THR A 232 -2.27 -1.98 -8.55
C THR A 232 -2.93 -1.43 -7.29
N GLY A 233 -4.10 -1.97 -6.97
CA GLY A 233 -4.82 -1.57 -5.76
C GLY A 233 -5.12 -0.08 -5.72
N GLY A 234 -4.89 0.54 -4.57
CA GLY A 234 -4.99 1.98 -4.37
C GLY A 234 -3.70 2.75 -4.66
N SER A 235 -2.67 2.11 -5.24
CA SER A 235 -1.41 2.79 -5.53
C SER A 235 -1.57 4.02 -6.44
N PRO A 236 -2.41 4.00 -7.50
CA PRO A 236 -2.68 5.16 -8.34
C PRO A 236 -3.34 6.34 -7.60
N GLU A 237 -4.07 6.08 -6.53
CA GLU A 237 -4.79 7.14 -5.81
C GLU A 237 -3.86 8.15 -5.13
N ALA A 238 -2.61 7.75 -4.89
CA ALA A 238 -1.60 8.61 -4.27
C ALA A 238 -1.10 9.71 -5.20
N ILE A 239 -1.18 9.54 -6.52
CA ILE A 239 -0.53 10.41 -7.51
C ILE A 239 -1.53 11.05 -8.48
N ASP A 240 -1.05 12.06 -9.20
CA ASP A 240 -1.68 12.67 -10.37
C ASP A 240 -0.60 13.02 -11.40
N GLU A 241 -1.01 13.63 -12.52
CA GLU A 241 -0.13 14.01 -13.62
C GLU A 241 0.98 15.00 -13.22
N THR A 242 0.81 15.76 -12.12
CA THR A 242 1.80 16.71 -11.62
C THR A 242 2.82 16.06 -10.68
N THR A 243 2.56 14.84 -10.22
CA THR A 243 3.34 14.16 -9.19
C THR A 243 3.89 12.79 -9.65
N GLY A 244 3.51 12.36 -10.84
CA GLY A 244 3.98 11.10 -11.39
C GLY A 244 3.07 10.54 -12.46
N CYS A 245 3.18 9.24 -12.72
CA CYS A 245 2.31 8.57 -13.68
C CYS A 245 2.08 7.09 -13.36
N VAL A 246 1.00 6.55 -13.93
CA VAL A 246 0.66 5.13 -13.87
C VAL A 246 1.08 4.46 -15.18
N VAL A 247 1.73 3.30 -15.08
CA VAL A 247 2.19 2.52 -16.22
C VAL A 247 1.67 1.08 -16.08
N GLU A 248 1.16 0.50 -17.14
CA GLU A 248 0.70 -0.89 -17.14
C GLU A 248 1.84 -1.86 -16.84
N ALA A 249 1.56 -2.83 -15.95
CA ALA A 249 2.54 -3.85 -15.56
C ALA A 249 3.03 -4.64 -16.78
N GLY A 250 4.36 -4.80 -16.87
CA GLY A 250 5.01 -5.48 -18.00
C GLY A 250 5.20 -4.61 -19.25
N ASN A 251 4.68 -3.39 -19.28
CA ASN A 251 4.94 -2.46 -20.38
C ASN A 251 6.25 -1.66 -20.15
N PHE A 252 7.39 -2.32 -20.36
CA PHE A 252 8.70 -1.73 -20.11
C PHE A 252 9.01 -0.54 -21.05
N ASN A 253 8.46 -0.52 -22.26
CA ASN A 253 8.64 0.64 -23.15
C ASN A 253 7.99 1.89 -22.57
N ALA A 254 6.76 1.77 -22.08
CA ALA A 254 6.07 2.87 -21.43
C ALA A 254 6.75 3.27 -20.10
N LEU A 255 7.25 2.30 -19.32
CA LEU A 255 7.99 2.56 -18.08
C LEU A 255 9.27 3.37 -18.35
N ILE A 256 10.05 2.97 -19.35
CA ILE A 256 11.29 3.66 -19.74
C ILE A 256 10.99 5.08 -20.26
N GLU A 257 9.94 5.24 -21.08
CA GLU A 257 9.54 6.55 -21.57
C GLU A 257 9.04 7.47 -20.44
N ALA A 258 8.32 6.93 -19.46
CA ALA A 258 7.92 7.66 -18.27
C ALA A 258 9.14 8.13 -17.45
N ILE A 259 10.13 7.25 -17.24
CA ILE A 259 11.39 7.60 -16.58
C ILE A 259 12.13 8.72 -17.34
N ARG A 260 12.25 8.59 -18.67
CA ARG A 260 12.91 9.60 -19.52
C ARG A 260 12.16 10.92 -19.53
N THR A 261 10.84 10.90 -19.44
CA THR A 261 10.03 12.12 -19.36
C THR A 261 10.26 12.86 -18.06
N ILE A 262 10.28 12.16 -16.92
CA ILE A 262 10.61 12.76 -15.63
C ILE A 262 12.06 13.31 -15.64
N ASP A 263 12.97 12.59 -16.26
CA ASP A 263 14.37 13.02 -16.38
C ASP A 263 14.52 14.29 -17.24
N ARG A 264 13.87 14.36 -18.39
CA ARG A 264 13.89 15.54 -19.27
C ARG A 264 13.29 16.78 -18.60
N ASN A 265 12.22 16.62 -17.87
CA ASN A 265 11.58 17.72 -17.12
C ASN A 265 12.42 18.13 -15.90
N GLY A 266 13.20 17.19 -15.37
CA GLY A 266 13.97 17.33 -14.14
C GLY A 266 13.10 17.16 -12.88
N LYS A 267 13.67 16.58 -11.84
CA LYS A 267 12.97 16.36 -10.55
C LYS A 267 12.38 17.64 -9.96
N ALA A 268 13.08 18.77 -10.10
CA ALA A 268 12.67 20.07 -9.58
C ALA A 268 11.29 20.50 -10.10
N HIS A 269 10.93 20.10 -11.33
CA HIS A 269 9.60 20.36 -11.91
C HIS A 269 8.46 19.75 -11.09
N TYR A 270 8.72 18.59 -10.50
CA TYR A 270 7.71 17.83 -9.74
C TYR A 270 7.73 18.12 -8.23
N SER A 271 8.89 18.51 -7.69
CA SER A 271 9.13 18.49 -6.24
C SER A 271 8.14 19.31 -5.43
N ALA A 272 7.83 20.53 -5.89
CA ALA A 272 6.86 21.39 -5.19
C ALA A 272 5.44 20.80 -5.21
N HIS A 273 5.02 20.22 -6.34
CA HIS A 273 3.71 19.58 -6.48
C HIS A 273 3.61 18.32 -5.61
N CYS A 274 4.65 17.48 -5.60
CA CYS A 274 4.73 16.29 -4.75
C CYS A 274 4.57 16.66 -3.27
N ARG A 275 5.35 17.65 -2.81
CA ARG A 275 5.30 18.11 -1.42
C ARG A 275 3.92 18.69 -1.06
N ALA A 276 3.37 19.58 -1.88
CA ALA A 276 2.07 20.18 -1.66
C ALA A 276 0.93 19.13 -1.61
N ARG A 277 1.00 18.11 -2.48
CA ARG A 277 0.04 17.01 -2.45
C ARG A 277 0.14 16.21 -1.15
N ALA A 278 1.36 15.91 -0.70
CA ALA A 278 1.57 15.19 0.56
C ALA A 278 1.03 15.99 1.76
N GLU A 279 1.29 17.28 1.84
CA GLU A 279 0.79 18.17 2.89
C GLU A 279 -0.75 18.24 2.90
N LYS A 280 -1.36 18.31 1.73
CA LYS A 280 -2.82 18.41 1.61
C LYS A 280 -3.55 17.10 1.96
N LEU A 281 -2.97 15.94 1.58
CA LEU A 281 -3.71 14.67 1.57
C LEU A 281 -3.16 13.61 2.52
N PHE A 282 -1.89 13.67 2.93
CA PHE A 282 -1.21 12.56 3.57
C PHE A 282 -0.57 12.91 4.92
N ASP A 283 -0.80 14.10 5.43
CA ASP A 283 -0.37 14.45 6.79
C ASP A 283 -1.04 13.53 7.81
N LYS A 284 -0.24 12.86 8.65
CA LYS A 284 -0.74 11.95 9.69
C LYS A 284 -1.71 12.63 10.65
N ASP A 285 -1.44 13.91 11.01
CA ASP A 285 -2.25 14.60 11.99
C ASP A 285 -3.64 14.95 11.42
N LEU A 286 -3.70 15.28 10.11
CA LEU A 286 -4.97 15.43 9.40
C LEU A 286 -5.74 14.10 9.29
N GLN A 287 -5.04 12.99 9.02
CA GLN A 287 -5.72 11.69 8.92
C GLN A 287 -6.18 11.20 10.30
N PHE A 288 -5.38 11.37 11.36
CA PHE A 288 -5.79 11.02 12.72
C PHE A 288 -6.93 11.89 13.24
N ALA A 289 -6.99 13.17 12.87
CA ALA A 289 -8.12 14.03 13.19
C ALA A 289 -9.43 13.47 12.64
N LYS A 290 -9.44 12.88 11.42
CA LYS A 290 -10.62 12.24 10.85
C LYS A 290 -11.11 11.05 11.71
N TYR A 291 -10.17 10.25 12.26
CA TYR A 291 -10.53 9.20 13.22
C TYR A 291 -11.11 9.80 14.51
N GLY A 292 -10.53 10.90 15.00
CA GLY A 292 -11.04 11.62 16.17
C GLY A 292 -12.48 12.09 15.97
N GLU A 293 -12.79 12.67 14.82
CA GLU A 293 -14.16 13.07 14.47
C GLU A 293 -15.10 11.87 14.31
N LEU A 294 -14.63 10.82 13.65
CA LEU A 294 -15.40 9.56 13.54
C LEU A 294 -15.75 9.00 14.91
N TYR A 295 -14.81 8.93 15.84
CA TYR A 295 -15.07 8.42 17.20
C TYR A 295 -16.07 9.27 17.95
N LYS A 296 -16.01 10.61 17.84
CA LYS A 296 -17.02 11.51 18.42
C LYS A 296 -18.41 11.22 17.85
N GLN A 297 -18.52 11.15 16.52
CA GLN A 297 -19.80 10.89 15.85
C GLN A 297 -20.45 9.57 16.28
N ILE A 298 -19.72 8.47 16.30
CA ILE A 298 -20.28 7.14 16.64
C ILE A 298 -20.53 6.95 18.13
N THR A 299 -19.96 7.79 19.00
CA THR A 299 -20.19 7.75 20.46
C THR A 299 -21.20 8.77 20.93
N ASP A 300 -21.66 9.69 20.07
CA ASP A 300 -22.68 10.68 20.43
C ASP A 300 -24.05 9.99 20.61
N PRO A 301 -24.67 10.11 21.80
CA PRO A 301 -25.99 9.54 22.06
C PRO A 301 -27.10 10.04 21.12
N ALA A 302 -27.00 11.29 20.63
CA ALA A 302 -27.96 11.85 19.69
C ALA A 302 -27.88 11.21 18.30
N HIS A 303 -26.68 10.87 17.84
CA HIS A 303 -26.46 10.16 16.57
C HIS A 303 -26.98 8.72 16.62
N ASN A 304 -26.76 8.02 17.73
CA ASN A 304 -27.23 6.64 17.94
C ASN A 304 -28.75 6.54 18.08
N ALA A 305 -29.45 7.61 18.48
CA ALA A 305 -30.90 7.65 18.55
C ALA A 305 -31.56 7.80 17.16
N ALA A 306 -30.92 8.54 16.23
CA ALA A 306 -31.44 8.77 14.89
C ALA A 306 -31.41 7.50 14.01
N VAL A 307 -30.39 6.63 14.18
CA VAL A 307 -30.26 5.36 13.46
C VAL A 307 -31.31 4.32 13.91
N LYS A 308 -31.80 4.40 15.13
CA LYS A 308 -32.81 3.47 15.66
C LYS A 308 -34.25 3.79 15.25
N ILE A 309 -34.52 4.91 14.58
CA ILE A 309 -35.85 5.35 14.15
C ILE A 309 -36.17 4.94 12.69
N THR A 310 -35.18 4.39 11.97
CA THR A 310 -35.33 4.01 10.56
C THR A 310 -35.35 2.50 10.29
N ASP A 311 -35.61 1.67 11.31
CA ASP A 311 -35.91 0.22 11.17
C ASP A 311 -37.40 -0.06 11.18
#